data_832fe8ebc6570879b18611d54d7ac958
#
_entry.id   832fe8ebc6570879b18611d54d7ac958
#
_cell.length_a   1.000
_cell.length_b   1.000
_cell.length_c   1.000
_cell.angle_alpha   90.00
_cell.angle_beta   90.00
_cell.angle_gamma   90.00
#
_symmetry.space_group_name_H-M   'P 1'
#
loop_
_entity.id
_entity.type
_entity.pdbx_description
1 polymer ?
#
loop_
_entity_poly.entity_id
_entity_poly.type
_entity_poly.pdbx_seq_one_letter_code
_entity_poly.pdbx_strand_id
1 'polypeptide(L)'
;MKKILVTGCNGQLGRAIRQEYKGEDVSFINTDVAEGEGIVALDITDVNAVLALVRAERPDVIINCAAHTNVDACEQQWDAAYRINAIGPRNLSIAAREVGAKMIHVSTDYVFEGNGTKPYTEYDEIHPVSAYGKTKAEGEKFVREFADRYFIFRTAWLYGDGKNFVKTMLRLADSHDEVSVVCDQQGSPTSAVELARAIHHFEPTENYGTFHATCEGDTNWAAFAEAIFKRAGKTTKVNHVTSEQYAKMNPASANRPAYSILENYMMKLTDGYKMAEWQDALDEYMKTLE
;
A
#
# COMPACT_ATOMS: atom_id res chain seq x y z
N MET A 1 20.50 4.88 18.78
CA MET A 1 19.46 5.52 17.96
C MET A 1 19.42 4.80 16.62
N LYS A 2 18.31 4.12 16.32
CA LYS A 2 18.06 3.40 15.07
C LYS A 2 17.84 4.39 13.94
N LYS A 3 18.43 4.18 12.75
CA LYS A 3 18.22 5.01 11.55
C LYS A 3 17.27 4.32 10.57
N ILE A 4 16.18 4.96 10.22
CA ILE A 4 15.17 4.45 9.28
C ILE A 4 15.09 5.37 8.06
N LEU A 5 15.40 4.85 6.87
CA LEU A 5 15.18 5.55 5.62
C LEU A 5 13.79 5.21 5.10
N VAL A 6 12.97 6.23 4.86
CA VAL A 6 11.61 6.07 4.32
C VAL A 6 11.53 6.75 2.96
N THR A 7 11.19 5.98 1.92
CA THR A 7 10.91 6.53 0.58
C THR A 7 9.42 6.79 0.41
N GLY A 8 9.06 7.78 -0.42
CA GLY A 8 7.66 8.18 -0.54
C GLY A 8 7.08 8.69 0.79
N CYS A 9 7.91 9.38 1.58
CA CYS A 9 7.58 9.81 2.94
C CYS A 9 6.37 10.76 3.02
N ASN A 10 6.03 11.45 1.93
CA ASN A 10 4.86 12.33 1.82
C ASN A 10 3.57 11.59 1.44
N GLY A 11 3.67 10.31 1.08
CA GLY A 11 2.52 9.46 0.81
C GLY A 11 1.74 9.09 2.07
N GLN A 12 0.57 8.49 1.89
CA GLN A 12 -0.31 8.08 2.99
C GLN A 12 0.40 7.19 4.01
N LEU A 13 1.11 6.16 3.54
CA LEU A 13 1.82 5.23 4.40
C LEU A 13 3.09 5.85 5.00
N GLY A 14 3.87 6.61 4.22
CA GLY A 14 5.08 7.25 4.73
C GLY A 14 4.81 8.20 5.89
N ARG A 15 3.67 8.91 5.87
CA ARG A 15 3.22 9.75 7.00
C ARG A 15 2.79 8.90 8.20
N ALA A 16 2.03 7.82 7.96
CA ALA A 16 1.59 6.92 9.02
C ALA A 16 2.77 6.23 9.72
N ILE A 17 3.78 5.77 8.96
CA ILE A 17 5.02 5.20 9.51
C ILE A 17 5.71 6.20 10.45
N ARG A 18 5.94 7.43 10.00
CA ARG A 18 6.61 8.45 10.84
C ARG A 18 5.81 8.77 12.12
N GLN A 19 4.49 8.73 12.04
CA GLN A 19 3.64 8.95 13.20
C GLN A 19 3.67 7.78 14.18
N GLU A 20 3.74 6.55 13.67
CA GLU A 20 3.75 5.33 14.49
C GLU A 20 4.99 5.24 15.37
N TYR A 21 6.16 5.63 14.84
CA TYR A 21 7.42 5.63 15.61
C TYR A 21 7.61 6.89 16.48
N LYS A 22 6.60 7.76 16.61
CA LYS A 22 6.73 9.00 17.37
C LYS A 22 6.96 8.73 18.87
N GLY A 23 8.05 9.27 19.38
CA GLY A 23 8.45 9.11 20.78
C GLY A 23 9.47 7.99 21.01
N GLU A 24 9.86 7.26 19.98
CA GLU A 24 10.90 6.25 20.05
C GLU A 24 12.30 6.84 19.77
N ASP A 25 13.35 6.12 20.16
CA ASP A 25 14.77 6.47 19.88
C ASP A 25 15.15 6.11 18.44
N VAL A 26 14.46 6.74 17.48
CA VAL A 26 14.68 6.56 16.03
C VAL A 26 15.00 7.89 15.36
N SER A 27 15.83 7.84 14.31
CA SER A 27 16.12 8.95 13.42
C SER A 27 15.64 8.62 12.02
N PHE A 28 14.80 9.46 11.43
CA PHE A 28 14.29 9.29 10.08
C PHE A 28 15.14 10.00 9.04
N ILE A 29 15.47 9.29 7.97
CA ILE A 29 15.94 9.86 6.70
C ILE A 29 14.72 9.85 5.77
N ASN A 30 14.01 10.97 5.75
CA ASN A 30 12.79 11.10 4.95
C ASN A 30 13.15 11.41 3.49
N THR A 31 12.69 10.60 2.54
CA THR A 31 12.96 10.83 1.13
C THR A 31 11.66 10.79 0.30
N ASP A 32 11.63 11.64 -0.72
CA ASP A 32 10.57 11.70 -1.73
C ASP A 32 11.17 12.22 -3.05
N VAL A 33 10.44 12.13 -4.17
CA VAL A 33 10.89 12.71 -5.45
C VAL A 33 10.95 14.25 -5.43
N ALA A 34 10.13 14.87 -4.57
CA ALA A 34 10.12 16.31 -4.36
C ALA A 34 10.87 16.68 -3.08
N GLU A 35 11.66 17.73 -3.13
CA GLU A 35 12.28 18.35 -1.96
C GLU A 35 11.23 18.97 -1.03
N GLY A 36 11.57 19.03 0.27
CA GLY A 36 10.75 19.65 1.29
C GLY A 36 11.53 19.86 2.58
N GLU A 37 10.95 20.54 3.53
CA GLU A 37 11.57 20.73 4.85
C GLU A 37 11.77 19.38 5.54
N GLY A 38 13.02 19.03 5.85
CA GLY A 38 13.39 17.73 6.43
C GLY A 38 13.22 16.54 5.49
N ILE A 39 13.13 16.78 4.17
CA ILE A 39 12.96 15.76 3.14
C ILE A 39 14.10 15.87 2.13
N VAL A 40 14.81 14.77 1.93
CA VAL A 40 15.86 14.65 0.92
C VAL A 40 15.22 14.20 -0.40
N ALA A 41 15.46 14.94 -1.48
CA ALA A 41 15.03 14.53 -2.81
C ALA A 41 15.75 13.25 -3.21
N LEU A 42 14.97 12.21 -3.56
CA LEU A 42 15.49 10.91 -4.01
C LEU A 42 14.57 10.32 -5.05
N ASP A 43 15.07 10.18 -6.27
CA ASP A 43 14.47 9.30 -7.27
C ASP A 43 15.00 7.88 -7.06
N ILE A 44 14.15 6.97 -6.59
CA ILE A 44 14.54 5.57 -6.35
C ILE A 44 14.92 4.83 -7.64
N THR A 45 14.60 5.37 -8.81
CA THR A 45 14.98 4.79 -10.11
C THR A 45 16.43 5.09 -10.48
N ASP A 46 17.06 6.08 -9.85
CA ASP A 46 18.49 6.39 -10.00
C ASP A 46 19.31 5.57 -8.99
N VAL A 47 19.94 4.50 -9.47
CA VAL A 47 20.76 3.62 -8.64
C VAL A 47 21.94 4.34 -8.00
N ASN A 48 22.55 5.33 -8.68
CA ASN A 48 23.71 6.04 -8.15
C ASN A 48 23.30 6.97 -7.00
N ALA A 49 22.17 7.68 -7.14
CA ALA A 49 21.61 8.51 -6.08
C ALA A 49 21.23 7.65 -4.85
N VAL A 50 20.57 6.53 -5.06
CA VAL A 50 20.20 5.58 -3.99
C VAL A 50 21.44 5.07 -3.25
N LEU A 51 22.44 4.56 -3.97
CA LEU A 51 23.68 4.07 -3.37
C LEU A 51 24.45 5.17 -2.63
N ALA A 52 24.56 6.36 -3.21
CA ALA A 52 25.25 7.48 -2.58
C ALA A 52 24.62 7.85 -1.24
N LEU A 53 23.29 7.99 -1.20
CA LEU A 53 22.55 8.34 0.02
C LEU A 53 22.67 7.23 1.08
N VAL A 54 22.43 5.97 0.71
CA VAL A 54 22.44 4.84 1.64
C VAL A 54 23.84 4.60 2.21
N ARG A 55 24.91 4.77 1.43
CA ARG A 55 26.31 4.71 1.90
C ARG A 55 26.65 5.81 2.89
N ALA A 56 26.20 7.05 2.63
CA ALA A 56 26.43 8.20 3.48
C ALA A 56 25.69 8.07 4.82
N GLU A 57 24.41 7.71 4.78
CA GLU A 57 23.54 7.67 5.95
C GLU A 57 23.63 6.37 6.74
N ARG A 58 23.94 5.24 6.07
CA ARG A 58 24.00 3.90 6.67
C ARG A 58 22.77 3.59 7.52
N PRO A 59 21.56 3.59 6.94
CA PRO A 59 20.34 3.25 7.69
C PRO A 59 20.38 1.80 8.19
N ASP A 60 19.72 1.54 9.32
CA ASP A 60 19.49 0.19 9.83
C ASP A 60 18.33 -0.49 9.08
N VAL A 61 17.35 0.33 8.65
CA VAL A 61 16.14 -0.11 7.97
C VAL A 61 15.83 0.82 6.80
N ILE A 62 15.40 0.25 5.68
CA ILE A 62 14.85 0.98 4.53
C ILE A 62 13.40 0.56 4.37
N ILE A 63 12.45 1.51 4.51
CA ILE A 63 11.02 1.28 4.31
C ILE A 63 10.62 1.93 2.98
N ASN A 64 10.32 1.11 1.99
CA ASN A 64 9.90 1.59 0.67
C ASN A 64 8.39 1.74 0.58
N CYS A 65 7.91 2.98 0.76
CA CYS A 65 6.52 3.38 0.52
C CYS A 65 6.32 4.04 -0.86
N ALA A 66 7.40 4.28 -1.62
CA ALA A 66 7.31 4.88 -2.94
C ALA A 66 6.79 3.87 -3.97
N ALA A 67 5.79 4.27 -4.75
CA ALA A 67 5.23 3.48 -5.83
C ALA A 67 4.44 4.35 -6.82
N HIS A 68 4.34 3.90 -8.07
CA HIS A 68 3.37 4.40 -9.02
C HIS A 68 2.06 3.64 -8.81
N THR A 69 1.09 4.25 -8.11
CA THR A 69 -0.14 3.59 -7.64
C THR A 69 -1.38 3.89 -8.50
N ASN A 70 -1.27 4.76 -9.50
CA ASN A 70 -2.38 5.02 -10.42
C ASN A 70 -2.48 3.86 -11.42
N VAL A 71 -3.40 2.91 -11.12
CA VAL A 71 -3.60 1.69 -11.90
C VAL A 71 -3.90 2.00 -13.38
N ASP A 72 -4.78 2.98 -13.64
CA ASP A 72 -5.17 3.35 -15.00
C ASP A 72 -3.98 3.96 -15.77
N ALA A 73 -3.18 4.81 -15.12
CA ALA A 73 -1.98 5.39 -15.74
C ALA A 73 -0.87 4.36 -15.98
N CYS A 74 -0.75 3.32 -15.14
CA CYS A 74 0.23 2.25 -15.36
C CYS A 74 0.01 1.51 -16.69
N GLU A 75 -1.25 1.32 -17.12
CA GLU A 75 -1.55 0.68 -18.41
C GLU A 75 -1.01 1.49 -19.61
N GLN A 76 -0.99 2.81 -19.47
CA GLN A 76 -0.53 3.72 -20.54
C GLN A 76 0.95 4.07 -20.42
N GLN A 77 1.54 3.95 -19.24
CA GLN A 77 2.89 4.40 -18.89
C GLN A 77 3.71 3.23 -18.31
N TRP A 78 3.72 2.10 -19.04
CA TRP A 78 4.41 0.87 -18.60
C TRP A 78 5.84 1.10 -18.12
N ASP A 79 6.65 1.81 -18.92
CA ASP A 79 8.07 2.01 -18.59
C ASP A 79 8.25 2.82 -17.31
N ALA A 80 7.43 3.85 -17.09
CA ALA A 80 7.47 4.64 -15.88
C ALA A 80 7.03 3.80 -14.67
N ALA A 81 5.94 3.02 -14.83
CA ALA A 81 5.47 2.11 -13.79
C ALA A 81 6.52 1.05 -13.44
N TYR A 82 7.15 0.43 -14.45
CA TYR A 82 8.20 -0.57 -14.25
C TYR A 82 9.42 0.02 -13.56
N ARG A 83 9.89 1.20 -13.97
CA ARG A 83 11.03 1.87 -13.31
C ARG A 83 10.75 2.13 -11.84
N ILE A 84 9.58 2.67 -11.49
CA ILE A 84 9.25 3.02 -10.12
C ILE A 84 8.94 1.77 -9.29
N ASN A 85 8.08 0.85 -9.80
CA ASN A 85 7.55 -0.27 -9.05
C ASN A 85 8.47 -1.50 -9.02
N ALA A 86 9.41 -1.63 -9.98
CA ALA A 86 10.32 -2.77 -10.07
C ALA A 86 11.79 -2.33 -9.90
N ILE A 87 12.31 -1.41 -10.72
CA ILE A 87 13.71 -1.00 -10.65
C ILE A 87 14.00 -0.21 -9.36
N GLY A 88 13.07 0.64 -8.90
CA GLY A 88 13.23 1.35 -7.62
C GLY A 88 13.46 0.39 -6.44
N PRO A 89 12.56 -0.57 -6.16
CA PRO A 89 12.76 -1.60 -5.14
C PRO A 89 14.05 -2.41 -5.33
N ARG A 90 14.43 -2.74 -6.58
CA ARG A 90 15.72 -3.38 -6.87
C ARG A 90 16.90 -2.55 -6.37
N ASN A 91 16.94 -1.27 -6.72
CA ASN A 91 18.02 -0.36 -6.34
C ASN A 91 18.13 -0.21 -4.82
N LEU A 92 16.98 -0.07 -4.14
CA LEU A 92 16.92 -0.01 -2.67
C LEU A 92 17.40 -1.31 -2.03
N SER A 93 17.05 -2.47 -2.60
CA SER A 93 17.47 -3.79 -2.09
C SER A 93 18.99 -4.01 -2.22
N ILE A 94 19.56 -3.61 -3.37
CA ILE A 94 21.02 -3.65 -3.58
C ILE A 94 21.72 -2.75 -2.54
N ALA A 95 21.23 -1.54 -2.33
CA ALA A 95 21.78 -0.61 -1.37
C ALA A 95 21.62 -1.10 0.08
N ALA A 96 20.46 -1.67 0.43
CA ALA A 96 20.20 -2.27 1.73
C ALA A 96 21.20 -3.39 2.05
N ARG A 97 21.40 -4.31 1.09
CA ARG A 97 22.37 -5.40 1.21
C ARG A 97 23.80 -4.89 1.44
N GLU A 98 24.21 -3.84 0.71
CA GLU A 98 25.56 -3.28 0.80
C GLU A 98 25.90 -2.78 2.22
N VAL A 99 24.92 -2.15 2.90
CA VAL A 99 25.14 -1.60 4.25
C VAL A 99 24.64 -2.53 5.36
N GLY A 100 24.05 -3.68 5.00
CA GLY A 100 23.46 -4.63 5.94
C GLY A 100 22.13 -4.13 6.53
N ALA A 101 21.40 -3.22 5.86
CA ALA A 101 20.11 -2.75 6.29
C ALA A 101 18.99 -3.79 6.05
N LYS A 102 17.92 -3.69 6.83
CA LYS A 102 16.68 -4.44 6.62
C LYS A 102 15.87 -3.74 5.54
N MET A 103 15.35 -4.47 4.54
CA MET A 103 14.51 -3.94 3.48
C MET A 103 13.03 -4.26 3.77
N ILE A 104 12.18 -3.24 3.90
CA ILE A 104 10.73 -3.39 4.02
C ILE A 104 10.08 -2.82 2.77
N HIS A 105 9.37 -3.67 2.01
CA HIS A 105 8.73 -3.28 0.77
C HIS A 105 7.21 -3.49 0.83
N VAL A 106 6.46 -2.47 0.41
CA VAL A 106 5.00 -2.56 0.35
C VAL A 106 4.56 -2.96 -1.05
N SER A 107 3.82 -4.06 -1.15
CA SER A 107 3.24 -4.61 -2.37
C SER A 107 1.71 -4.54 -2.31
N THR A 108 1.03 -5.31 -3.15
CA THR A 108 -0.39 -5.19 -3.43
C THR A 108 -1.07 -6.54 -3.65
N ASP A 109 -2.38 -6.58 -3.42
CA ASP A 109 -3.30 -7.64 -3.84
C ASP A 109 -3.35 -7.85 -5.37
N TYR A 110 -3.02 -6.83 -6.18
CA TYR A 110 -2.99 -6.91 -7.65
C TYR A 110 -1.92 -7.86 -8.21
N VAL A 111 -1.09 -8.47 -7.37
CA VAL A 111 -0.18 -9.55 -7.79
C VAL A 111 -0.94 -10.85 -8.09
N PHE A 112 -2.18 -10.98 -7.63
CA PHE A 112 -3.06 -12.11 -7.93
C PHE A 112 -3.95 -11.85 -9.15
N GLU A 113 -4.49 -12.92 -9.74
CA GLU A 113 -5.36 -12.84 -10.93
C GLU A 113 -6.71 -12.16 -10.62
N GLY A 114 -7.20 -12.29 -9.39
CA GLY A 114 -8.42 -11.61 -8.97
C GLY A 114 -9.71 -12.35 -9.32
N ASN A 115 -9.65 -13.66 -9.55
CA ASN A 115 -10.77 -14.57 -9.84
C ASN A 115 -10.99 -15.61 -8.72
N GLY A 116 -10.40 -15.40 -7.54
CA GLY A 116 -10.48 -16.30 -6.40
C GLY A 116 -11.90 -16.48 -5.88
N THR A 117 -12.13 -17.61 -5.18
CA THR A 117 -13.39 -17.93 -4.50
C THR A 117 -13.17 -18.11 -2.98
N LYS A 118 -11.94 -17.97 -2.53
CA LYS A 118 -11.49 -17.98 -1.13
C LYS A 118 -10.39 -16.92 -0.97
N PRO A 119 -10.16 -16.41 0.23
CA PRO A 119 -9.07 -15.47 0.47
C PRO A 119 -7.72 -16.02 -0.01
N TYR A 120 -6.93 -15.17 -0.68
CA TYR A 120 -5.57 -15.52 -1.08
C TYR A 120 -4.65 -15.54 0.13
N THR A 121 -3.83 -16.56 0.22
CA THR A 121 -2.74 -16.68 1.19
C THR A 121 -1.40 -16.33 0.54
N GLU A 122 -0.34 -16.16 1.34
CA GLU A 122 1.01 -15.92 0.84
C GLU A 122 1.59 -17.11 0.05
N TYR A 123 0.97 -18.29 0.13
CA TYR A 123 1.33 -19.50 -0.60
C TYR A 123 0.65 -19.63 -1.97
N ASP A 124 -0.40 -18.84 -2.21
CA ASP A 124 -1.08 -18.87 -3.51
C ASP A 124 -0.18 -18.28 -4.59
N GLU A 125 -0.23 -18.86 -5.79
CA GLU A 125 0.56 -18.44 -6.95
C GLU A 125 0.12 -17.05 -7.41
N ILE A 126 1.10 -16.19 -7.70
CA ILE A 126 0.83 -14.84 -8.20
C ILE A 126 0.67 -14.86 -9.73
N HIS A 127 -0.44 -14.28 -10.21
CA HIS A 127 -0.76 -14.14 -11.64
C HIS A 127 -1.31 -12.74 -11.92
N PRO A 128 -0.45 -11.70 -11.92
CA PRO A 128 -0.92 -10.33 -12.09
C PRO A 128 -1.42 -10.10 -13.52
N VAL A 129 -2.62 -9.51 -13.63
CA VAL A 129 -3.25 -9.23 -14.92
C VAL A 129 -3.01 -7.80 -15.40
N SER A 130 -2.98 -6.80 -14.50
CA SER A 130 -2.78 -5.39 -14.81
C SER A 130 -1.30 -5.02 -14.89
N ALA A 131 -0.98 -3.92 -15.59
CA ALA A 131 0.37 -3.34 -15.63
C ALA A 131 0.87 -2.98 -14.23
N TYR A 132 0.01 -2.42 -13.38
CA TYR A 132 0.33 -2.14 -11.98
C TYR A 132 0.73 -3.42 -11.25
N GLY A 133 -0.10 -4.46 -11.28
CA GLY A 133 0.18 -5.74 -10.61
C GLY A 133 1.47 -6.40 -11.12
N LYS A 134 1.68 -6.43 -12.44
CA LYS A 134 2.89 -6.99 -13.06
C LYS A 134 4.15 -6.27 -12.58
N THR A 135 4.15 -4.95 -12.60
CA THR A 135 5.31 -4.15 -12.18
C THR A 135 5.59 -4.28 -10.68
N LYS A 136 4.55 -4.39 -9.84
CA LYS A 136 4.69 -4.65 -8.40
C LYS A 136 5.23 -6.07 -8.13
N ALA A 137 4.75 -7.08 -8.85
CA ALA A 137 5.24 -8.46 -8.73
C ALA A 137 6.73 -8.58 -9.11
N GLU A 138 7.19 -7.87 -10.15
CA GLU A 138 8.62 -7.81 -10.49
C GLU A 138 9.42 -7.10 -9.39
N GLY A 139 8.87 -6.06 -8.76
CA GLY A 139 9.47 -5.42 -7.59
C GLY A 139 9.67 -6.41 -6.43
N GLU A 140 8.66 -7.22 -6.10
CA GLU A 140 8.78 -8.28 -5.09
C GLU A 140 9.88 -9.28 -5.42
N LYS A 141 9.97 -9.69 -6.71
CA LYS A 141 11.01 -10.61 -7.17
C LYS A 141 12.40 -10.03 -6.96
N PHE A 142 12.61 -8.76 -7.33
CA PHE A 142 13.90 -8.10 -7.12
C PHE A 142 14.23 -7.91 -5.63
N VAL A 143 13.24 -7.63 -4.78
CA VAL A 143 13.49 -7.58 -3.31
C VAL A 143 13.98 -8.94 -2.83
N ARG A 144 13.33 -10.05 -3.20
CA ARG A 144 13.75 -11.41 -2.84
C ARG A 144 15.12 -11.79 -3.38
N GLU A 145 15.49 -11.28 -4.55
CA GLU A 145 16.76 -11.60 -5.21
C GLU A 145 17.95 -10.81 -4.65
N PHE A 146 17.73 -9.53 -4.29
CA PHE A 146 18.81 -8.61 -3.98
C PHE A 146 18.92 -8.22 -2.49
N ALA A 147 17.88 -8.41 -1.68
CA ALA A 147 17.95 -8.11 -0.25
C ALA A 147 18.19 -9.39 0.57
N ASP A 148 19.15 -9.34 1.52
CA ASP A 148 19.45 -10.48 2.40
C ASP A 148 18.43 -10.59 3.54
N ARG A 149 17.93 -9.46 4.05
CA ARG A 149 16.96 -9.35 5.14
C ARG A 149 15.79 -8.49 4.68
N TYR A 150 14.63 -9.10 4.47
CA TYR A 150 13.50 -8.36 3.91
C TYR A 150 12.14 -8.78 4.47
N PHE A 151 11.24 -7.79 4.47
CA PHE A 151 9.80 -7.99 4.58
C PHE A 151 9.13 -7.44 3.32
N ILE A 152 8.19 -8.19 2.77
CA ILE A 152 7.27 -7.73 1.73
C ILE A 152 5.87 -7.78 2.33
N PHE A 153 5.21 -6.62 2.45
CA PHE A 153 3.83 -6.54 2.91
C PHE A 153 2.90 -6.29 1.72
N ARG A 154 2.07 -7.27 1.37
CA ARG A 154 1.01 -7.10 0.38
C ARG A 154 -0.22 -6.56 1.08
N THR A 155 -0.71 -5.43 0.61
CA THR A 155 -1.91 -4.77 1.15
C THR A 155 -2.94 -4.50 0.07
N ALA A 156 -4.16 -4.11 0.46
CA ALA A 156 -5.26 -3.80 -0.44
C ALA A 156 -6.01 -2.54 0.01
N TRP A 157 -6.55 -1.79 -0.93
CA TRP A 157 -7.49 -0.69 -0.71
C TRP A 157 -7.04 0.32 0.35
N LEU A 158 -5.76 0.71 0.29
CA LEU A 158 -5.11 1.55 1.29
C LEU A 158 -5.72 2.95 1.32
N TYR A 159 -6.08 3.42 2.51
CA TYR A 159 -6.52 4.78 2.77
C TYR A 159 -5.82 5.38 4.00
N GLY A 160 -5.63 6.71 4.00
CA GLY A 160 -4.95 7.44 5.07
C GLY A 160 -4.88 8.93 4.77
N ASP A 161 -3.90 9.64 5.34
CA ASP A 161 -3.73 11.07 5.07
C ASP A 161 -3.22 11.30 3.63
N GLY A 162 -4.04 11.94 2.80
CA GLY A 162 -3.81 12.17 1.37
C GLY A 162 -5.04 11.88 0.52
N LYS A 163 -4.86 11.74 -0.79
CA LYS A 163 -5.96 11.38 -1.71
C LYS A 163 -6.28 9.89 -1.57
N ASN A 164 -7.53 9.55 -1.29
CA ASN A 164 -7.98 8.17 -1.17
C ASN A 164 -9.48 8.06 -1.44
N PHE A 165 -9.99 6.83 -1.42
CA PHE A 165 -11.40 6.55 -1.70
C PHE A 165 -12.32 7.19 -0.67
N VAL A 166 -11.98 7.15 0.65
CA VAL A 166 -12.81 7.72 1.72
C VAL A 166 -13.01 9.23 1.51
N LYS A 167 -11.90 9.97 1.35
CA LYS A 167 -11.97 11.43 1.09
C LYS A 167 -12.67 11.75 -0.24
N THR A 168 -12.55 10.88 -1.24
CA THR A 168 -13.26 11.05 -2.52
C THR A 168 -14.76 10.90 -2.34
N MET A 169 -15.20 9.88 -1.61
CA MET A 169 -16.62 9.67 -1.33
C MET A 169 -17.20 10.83 -0.51
N LEU A 170 -16.53 11.28 0.54
CA LEU A 170 -16.95 12.43 1.34
C LEU A 170 -17.11 13.69 0.49
N ARG A 171 -16.13 14.00 -0.36
CA ARG A 171 -16.22 15.15 -1.28
C ARG A 171 -17.37 15.04 -2.27
N LEU A 172 -17.65 13.85 -2.80
CA LEU A 172 -18.77 13.62 -3.70
C LEU A 172 -20.10 13.81 -2.97
N ALA A 173 -20.19 13.36 -1.72
CA ALA A 173 -21.40 13.54 -0.90
C ALA A 173 -21.71 15.00 -0.56
N ASP A 174 -20.72 15.90 -0.62
CA ASP A 174 -20.93 17.34 -0.42
C ASP A 174 -21.60 18.02 -1.64
N SER A 175 -21.59 17.38 -2.80
CA SER A 175 -22.03 17.99 -4.07
C SER A 175 -23.02 17.14 -4.88
N HIS A 176 -23.32 15.91 -4.44
CA HIS A 176 -24.20 14.98 -5.16
C HIS A 176 -25.16 14.29 -4.20
N ASP A 177 -26.42 14.18 -4.61
CA ASP A 177 -27.46 13.44 -3.88
C ASP A 177 -27.28 11.92 -4.05
N GLU A 178 -26.62 11.49 -5.12
CA GLU A 178 -26.34 10.09 -5.41
C GLU A 178 -24.99 9.88 -6.10
N VAL A 179 -24.37 8.71 -5.87
CA VAL A 179 -23.11 8.27 -6.51
C VAL A 179 -23.25 6.84 -6.99
N SER A 180 -22.63 6.51 -8.13
CA SER A 180 -22.57 5.14 -8.65
C SER A 180 -21.25 4.50 -8.23
N VAL A 181 -21.31 3.37 -7.51
CA VAL A 181 -20.14 2.67 -6.99
C VAL A 181 -20.21 1.17 -7.32
N VAL A 182 -19.08 0.60 -7.70
CA VAL A 182 -18.97 -0.81 -8.08
C VAL A 182 -19.27 -1.72 -6.89
N CYS A 183 -20.11 -2.75 -7.09
CA CYS A 183 -20.54 -3.67 -6.04
C CYS A 183 -20.08 -5.13 -6.23
N ASP A 184 -19.47 -5.47 -7.35
CA ASP A 184 -19.00 -6.82 -7.71
C ASP A 184 -17.47 -6.98 -7.59
N GLN A 185 -16.79 -6.06 -6.93
CA GLN A 185 -15.38 -6.19 -6.57
C GLN A 185 -15.27 -6.34 -5.05
N GLN A 186 -14.70 -7.47 -4.61
CA GLN A 186 -14.53 -7.84 -3.21
C GLN A 186 -13.09 -7.59 -2.75
N GLY A 187 -12.90 -7.01 -1.57
CA GLY A 187 -11.58 -6.72 -1.01
C GLY A 187 -11.66 -6.27 0.44
N SER A 188 -10.51 -5.98 1.04
CA SER A 188 -10.39 -5.54 2.44
C SER A 188 -9.84 -4.12 2.49
N PRO A 189 -10.65 -3.10 2.86
CA PRO A 189 -10.15 -1.75 3.07
C PRO A 189 -9.11 -1.73 4.18
N THR A 190 -7.95 -1.13 3.94
CA THR A 190 -6.85 -1.11 4.91
C THR A 190 -6.44 0.32 5.23
N SER A 191 -6.46 0.66 6.52
CA SER A 191 -5.94 1.94 7.00
C SER A 191 -4.41 1.97 6.92
N ALA A 192 -3.86 3.09 6.49
CA ALA A 192 -2.40 3.29 6.49
C ALA A 192 -1.81 3.26 7.91
N VAL A 193 -2.60 3.60 8.92
CA VAL A 193 -2.20 3.50 10.34
C VAL A 193 -2.07 2.03 10.73
N GLU A 194 -3.05 1.18 10.39
CA GLU A 194 -2.99 -0.25 10.69
C GLU A 194 -1.83 -0.95 9.97
N LEU A 195 -1.58 -0.59 8.71
CA LEU A 195 -0.41 -1.11 7.99
C LEU A 195 0.90 -0.64 8.62
N ALA A 196 0.96 0.62 9.09
CA ALA A 196 2.14 1.14 9.80
C ALA A 196 2.37 0.40 11.12
N ARG A 197 1.31 0.10 11.89
CA ARG A 197 1.37 -0.72 13.13
C ARG A 197 1.90 -2.12 12.84
N ALA A 198 1.43 -2.77 11.77
CA ALA A 198 1.93 -4.08 11.38
C ALA A 198 3.41 -4.03 10.99
N ILE A 199 3.83 -3.04 10.19
CA ILE A 199 5.23 -2.84 9.83
C ILE A 199 6.09 -2.59 11.07
N HIS A 200 5.63 -1.74 11.99
CA HIS A 200 6.32 -1.44 13.25
C HIS A 200 6.48 -2.67 14.13
N HIS A 201 5.44 -3.52 14.22
CA HIS A 201 5.46 -4.76 14.97
C HIS A 201 6.49 -5.76 14.42
N PHE A 202 6.54 -5.94 13.09
CA PHE A 202 7.45 -6.92 12.47
C PHE A 202 8.87 -6.38 12.25
N GLU A 203 9.05 -5.06 12.13
CA GLU A 203 10.36 -4.45 11.84
C GLU A 203 11.47 -4.90 12.79
N PRO A 204 11.31 -4.98 14.11
CA PRO A 204 12.38 -5.40 15.02
C PRO A 204 12.66 -6.91 14.98
N THR A 205 11.77 -7.70 14.40
CA THR A 205 11.89 -9.16 14.37
C THR A 205 12.83 -9.65 13.24
N GLU A 206 13.11 -10.95 13.22
CA GLU A 206 13.80 -11.64 12.13
C GLU A 206 12.87 -12.60 11.36
N ASN A 207 11.57 -12.43 11.48
CA ASN A 207 10.56 -13.20 10.78
C ASN A 207 10.46 -12.79 9.30
N TYR A 208 11.60 -12.75 8.61
CA TYR A 208 11.68 -12.29 7.22
C TYR A 208 10.75 -13.06 6.28
N GLY A 209 10.30 -12.40 5.22
CA GLY A 209 9.50 -13.04 4.18
C GLY A 209 8.42 -12.14 3.59
N THR A 210 7.45 -12.78 2.97
CA THR A 210 6.27 -12.11 2.39
C THR A 210 5.07 -12.34 3.32
N PHE A 211 4.35 -11.26 3.59
CA PHE A 211 3.18 -11.23 4.47
C PHE A 211 2.04 -10.52 3.76
N HIS A 212 0.83 -11.01 3.93
CA HIS A 212 -0.36 -10.24 3.68
C HIS A 212 -0.64 -9.33 4.88
N ALA A 213 -1.03 -8.08 4.62
CA ALA A 213 -1.24 -7.05 5.63
C ALA A 213 -2.45 -6.18 5.25
N THR A 214 -3.64 -6.72 5.43
CA THR A 214 -4.92 -6.02 5.27
C THR A 214 -5.65 -6.00 6.60
N CYS A 215 -6.51 -5.01 6.82
CA CYS A 215 -7.47 -5.11 7.92
C CYS A 215 -8.31 -6.38 7.77
N GLU A 216 -8.75 -6.94 8.89
CA GLU A 216 -9.57 -8.15 8.92
C GLU A 216 -10.98 -7.85 8.39
N GLY A 217 -11.64 -8.89 7.87
CA GLY A 217 -12.93 -8.79 7.22
C GLY A 217 -12.85 -8.29 5.79
N ASP A 218 -13.96 -8.36 5.09
CA ASP A 218 -14.07 -8.01 3.68
C ASP A 218 -15.36 -7.23 3.38
N THR A 219 -15.38 -6.58 2.23
CA THR A 219 -16.52 -5.83 1.73
C THR A 219 -16.37 -5.60 0.21
N ASN A 220 -17.33 -4.88 -0.39
CA ASN A 220 -17.20 -4.33 -1.74
C ASN A 220 -17.18 -2.81 -1.71
N TRP A 221 -16.80 -2.18 -2.83
CA TRP A 221 -16.68 -0.72 -2.88
C TRP A 221 -17.98 0.03 -2.58
N ALA A 222 -19.14 -0.49 -3.03
CA ALA A 222 -20.44 0.14 -2.76
C ALA A 222 -20.78 0.09 -1.26
N ALA A 223 -20.67 -1.07 -0.63
CA ALA A 223 -20.89 -1.22 0.80
C ALA A 223 -19.85 -0.40 1.64
N PHE A 224 -18.62 -0.29 1.16
CA PHE A 224 -17.62 0.58 1.80
C PHE A 224 -18.02 2.06 1.71
N ALA A 225 -18.52 2.52 0.55
CA ALA A 225 -19.05 3.89 0.40
C ALA A 225 -20.24 4.15 1.33
N GLU A 226 -21.19 3.21 1.44
CA GLU A 226 -22.32 3.30 2.37
C GLU A 226 -21.85 3.39 3.83
N ALA A 227 -20.84 2.60 4.20
CA ALA A 227 -20.25 2.63 5.54
C ALA A 227 -19.60 3.98 5.86
N ILE A 228 -18.92 4.61 4.87
CA ILE A 228 -18.33 5.95 4.97
C ILE A 228 -19.44 7.00 5.16
N PHE A 229 -20.48 6.98 4.32
CA PHE A 229 -21.57 7.95 4.41
C PHE A 229 -22.33 7.86 5.72
N LYS A 230 -22.61 6.64 6.19
CA LYS A 230 -23.26 6.42 7.48
C LYS A 230 -22.48 7.06 8.64
N ARG A 231 -21.14 6.90 8.66
CA ARG A 231 -20.27 7.47 9.71
C ARG A 231 -20.19 8.99 9.63
N ALA A 232 -20.18 9.53 8.42
CA ALA A 232 -20.15 10.97 8.18
C ALA A 232 -21.52 11.66 8.31
N GLY A 233 -22.59 10.92 8.63
CA GLY A 233 -23.96 11.47 8.69
C GLY A 233 -24.47 11.98 7.33
N LYS A 234 -23.96 11.46 6.20
CA LYS A 234 -24.37 11.84 4.85
C LYS A 234 -25.57 11.00 4.40
N THR A 235 -26.47 11.64 3.67
CA THR A 235 -27.68 11.02 3.11
C THR A 235 -27.56 10.67 1.62
N THR A 236 -26.37 10.89 1.04
CA THR A 236 -26.07 10.58 -0.36
C THR A 236 -26.33 9.10 -0.65
N LYS A 237 -27.14 8.82 -1.65
CA LYS A 237 -27.50 7.48 -2.07
C LYS A 237 -26.36 6.81 -2.83
N VAL A 238 -26.07 5.55 -2.53
CA VAL A 238 -25.15 4.73 -3.32
C VAL A 238 -25.93 3.88 -4.30
N ASN A 239 -25.74 4.11 -5.60
CA ASN A 239 -26.26 3.28 -6.66
C ASN A 239 -25.24 2.17 -6.94
N HIS A 240 -25.62 0.93 -6.68
CA HIS A 240 -24.79 -0.25 -6.94
C HIS A 240 -24.71 -0.52 -8.44
N VAL A 241 -23.51 -0.51 -9.00
CA VAL A 241 -23.27 -0.84 -10.41
C VAL A 241 -22.28 -1.99 -10.52
N THR A 242 -22.38 -2.78 -11.60
CA THR A 242 -21.36 -3.80 -11.88
C THR A 242 -20.11 -3.17 -12.50
N SER A 243 -18.98 -3.88 -12.45
CA SER A 243 -17.74 -3.48 -13.14
C SER A 243 -17.98 -3.24 -14.63
N GLU A 244 -18.82 -4.06 -15.28
CA GLU A 244 -19.19 -3.88 -16.68
C GLU A 244 -19.96 -2.58 -16.93
N GLN A 245 -20.93 -2.27 -16.06
CA GLN A 245 -21.69 -1.02 -16.13
C GLN A 245 -20.78 0.19 -15.90
N TYR A 246 -19.88 0.11 -14.92
CA TYR A 246 -18.92 1.16 -14.62
C TYR A 246 -17.94 1.40 -15.78
N ALA A 247 -17.44 0.35 -16.41
CA ALA A 247 -16.56 0.45 -17.59
C ALA A 247 -17.26 1.12 -18.78
N LYS A 248 -18.57 0.90 -18.99
CA LYS A 248 -19.34 1.62 -20.01
C LYS A 248 -19.42 3.11 -19.73
N MET A 249 -19.51 3.51 -18.47
CA MET A 249 -19.52 4.92 -18.06
C MET A 249 -18.12 5.54 -18.08
N ASN A 250 -17.06 4.72 -17.86
CA ASN A 250 -15.68 5.14 -17.76
C ASN A 250 -14.74 4.23 -18.61
N PRO A 251 -14.75 4.39 -19.95
CA PRO A 251 -14.04 3.47 -20.87
C PRO A 251 -12.51 3.44 -20.70
N ALA A 252 -11.93 4.45 -20.05
CA ALA A 252 -10.48 4.53 -19.77
C ALA A 252 -10.06 3.79 -18.48
N SER A 253 -11.02 3.19 -17.75
CA SER A 253 -10.73 2.47 -16.51
C SER A 253 -10.02 1.14 -16.81
N ALA A 254 -8.91 0.90 -16.13
CA ALA A 254 -8.22 -0.39 -16.19
C ALA A 254 -9.07 -1.53 -15.61
N ASN A 255 -8.81 -2.75 -16.06
CA ASN A 255 -9.44 -3.93 -15.47
C ASN A 255 -8.94 -4.13 -14.04
N ARG A 256 -9.86 -4.24 -13.09
CA ARG A 256 -9.58 -4.45 -11.67
C ARG A 256 -10.00 -5.84 -11.24
N PRO A 257 -9.29 -6.46 -10.28
CA PRO A 257 -9.66 -7.76 -9.74
C PRO A 257 -11.10 -7.76 -9.19
N ALA A 258 -11.90 -8.76 -9.56
CA ALA A 258 -13.23 -8.95 -9.00
C ALA A 258 -13.15 -9.47 -7.56
N TYR A 259 -12.07 -10.19 -7.23
CA TYR A 259 -11.83 -10.76 -5.92
C TYR A 259 -10.38 -10.51 -5.48
N SER A 260 -10.16 -9.74 -4.44
CA SER A 260 -8.83 -9.38 -3.95
C SER A 260 -8.68 -9.49 -2.42
N ILE A 261 -9.50 -10.33 -1.79
CA ILE A 261 -9.42 -10.58 -0.35
C ILE A 261 -8.14 -11.35 -0.05
N LEU A 262 -7.33 -10.81 0.88
CA LEU A 262 -6.10 -11.42 1.36
C LEU A 262 -6.33 -11.98 2.77
N GLU A 263 -5.85 -13.20 3.02
CA GLU A 263 -5.73 -13.76 4.36
C GLU A 263 -4.35 -13.43 4.91
N ASN A 264 -4.26 -12.80 6.09
CA ASN A 264 -3.01 -12.49 6.79
C ASN A 264 -2.43 -13.77 7.43
N TYR A 265 -2.22 -14.82 6.61
CA TYR A 265 -1.95 -16.16 7.11
C TYR A 265 -0.59 -16.28 7.76
N MET A 266 0.46 -15.71 7.15
CA MET A 266 1.80 -15.73 7.70
C MET A 266 1.93 -14.93 9.00
N MET A 267 1.24 -13.79 9.16
CA MET A 267 1.22 -13.05 10.42
C MET A 267 0.65 -13.90 11.56
N LYS A 268 -0.45 -14.61 11.30
CA LYS A 268 -1.10 -15.49 12.28
C LYS A 268 -0.23 -16.67 12.66
N LEU A 269 0.54 -17.23 11.72
CA LEU A 269 1.41 -18.40 11.97
C LEU A 269 2.73 -18.02 12.67
N THR A 270 3.28 -16.84 12.40
CA THR A 270 4.59 -16.45 12.92
C THR A 270 4.55 -16.07 14.40
N ASP A 271 3.61 -15.22 14.79
CA ASP A 271 3.51 -14.73 16.17
C ASP A 271 2.08 -14.47 16.66
N GLY A 272 1.08 -14.79 15.83
CA GLY A 272 -0.34 -14.59 16.16
C GLY A 272 -0.80 -13.14 15.99
N TYR A 273 -0.02 -12.26 15.32
CA TYR A 273 -0.43 -10.89 15.08
C TYR A 273 -1.72 -10.82 14.27
N LYS A 274 -2.65 -9.99 14.71
CA LYS A 274 -3.94 -9.76 14.06
C LYS A 274 -4.16 -8.27 13.85
N MET A 275 -4.42 -7.87 12.61
CA MET A 275 -4.77 -6.49 12.29
C MET A 275 -6.21 -6.19 12.73
N ALA A 276 -6.55 -4.92 12.90
CA ALA A 276 -7.90 -4.50 13.26
C ALA A 276 -8.94 -4.90 12.20
N GLU A 277 -10.19 -5.06 12.61
CA GLU A 277 -11.32 -5.15 11.68
C GLU A 277 -11.42 -3.86 10.85
N TRP A 278 -11.74 -3.94 9.55
CA TRP A 278 -11.76 -2.77 8.68
C TRP A 278 -12.77 -1.69 9.14
N GLN A 279 -13.85 -2.11 9.80
CA GLN A 279 -14.85 -1.17 10.36
C GLN A 279 -14.25 -0.34 11.49
N ASP A 280 -13.49 -0.97 12.39
CA ASP A 280 -12.86 -0.28 13.53
C ASP A 280 -11.76 0.67 13.04
N ALA A 281 -10.96 0.22 12.06
CA ALA A 281 -9.96 1.05 11.41
C ALA A 281 -10.57 2.26 10.68
N LEU A 282 -11.75 2.08 10.05
CA LEU A 282 -12.49 3.18 9.45
C LEU A 282 -13.02 4.14 10.51
N ASP A 283 -13.55 3.63 11.63
CA ASP A 283 -14.02 4.46 12.75
C ASP A 283 -12.90 5.32 13.33
N GLU A 284 -11.70 4.76 13.49
CA GLU A 284 -10.52 5.49 13.93
C GLU A 284 -10.13 6.59 12.93
N TYR A 285 -10.09 6.24 11.64
CA TYR A 285 -9.74 7.19 10.59
C TYR A 285 -10.74 8.35 10.46
N MET A 286 -12.04 8.07 10.54
CA MET A 286 -13.08 9.10 10.44
C MET A 286 -12.94 10.17 11.54
N LYS A 287 -12.55 9.79 12.76
CA LYS A 287 -12.27 10.74 13.86
C LYS A 287 -11.11 11.70 13.56
N THR A 288 -10.20 11.36 12.66
CA THR A 288 -9.09 12.23 12.26
C THR A 288 -9.51 13.26 11.20
N LEU A 289 -10.71 13.14 10.64
CA LEU A 289 -11.24 14.03 9.60
C LEU A 289 -12.21 15.09 10.15
N GLU A 290 -12.61 14.95 11.41
CA GLU A 290 -13.40 15.93 12.17
C GLU A 290 -12.52 17.09 12.62
#